data_9eb0d139052b513e28b8266e146abb23
#
_entry.id   9eb0d139052b513e28b8266e146abb23
#
_cell.length_a   1.000
_cell.length_b   1.000
_cell.length_c   1.000
_cell.angle_alpha   90.00
_cell.angle_beta   90.00
_cell.angle_gamma   90.00
#
_symmetry.space_group_name_H-M   'P 1'
#
loop_
_entity.id
_entity.type
_entity.pdbx_description
1 polymer ?
#
loop_
_entity_poly.entity_id
_entity_poly.type
_entity_poly.pdbx_seq_one_letter_code
_entity_poly.pdbx_strand_id
1 'polypeptide(L)' 'MPVILAALAFSASAVSAQTLPTHRIPAALATEAASEAVASCAKGGYTETVVVVDADGATIAAVRGDGAGIHTLDSAHD' A
#
# COMPACT_ATOMS: atom_id res chain seq x y z
N MET A 1 -46.91 3.23 -18.16
CA MET A 1 -46.21 4.45 -17.78
C MET A 1 -45.08 4.25 -16.78
N PRO A 2 -45.24 3.44 -15.73
CA PRO A 2 -44.15 3.25 -14.76
C PRO A 2 -42.93 2.51 -15.29
N VAL A 3 -43.03 1.92 -16.45
CA VAL A 3 -41.91 1.14 -17.05
C VAL A 3 -40.72 2.01 -17.43
N ILE A 4 -40.93 3.27 -17.73
CA ILE A 4 -39.88 4.19 -18.15
C ILE A 4 -38.89 4.49 -17.02
N LEU A 5 -39.37 4.48 -15.78
CA LEU A 5 -38.53 4.80 -14.62
C LEU A 5 -37.47 3.75 -14.32
N ALA A 6 -37.75 2.50 -14.68
CA ALA A 6 -36.79 1.41 -14.41
C ALA A 6 -35.53 1.52 -15.25
N ALA A 7 -35.61 2.06 -16.45
CA ALA A 7 -34.47 2.20 -17.34
C ALA A 7 -33.42 3.19 -16.83
N LEU A 8 -33.87 4.24 -16.15
CA LEU A 8 -32.98 5.27 -15.62
C LEU A 8 -32.11 4.79 -14.47
N ALA A 9 -32.60 3.85 -13.68
CA ALA A 9 -31.84 3.33 -12.55
C ALA A 9 -30.58 2.55 -12.99
N PHE A 10 -30.63 1.90 -14.12
CA PHE A 10 -29.50 1.16 -14.66
C PHE A 10 -28.33 2.05 -15.01
N SER A 11 -28.58 3.21 -15.60
CA SER A 11 -27.54 4.13 -16.01
C SER A 11 -26.75 4.66 -14.82
N ALA A 12 -27.42 4.95 -13.72
CA ALA A 12 -26.79 5.46 -12.51
C ALA A 12 -25.84 4.44 -11.91
N SER A 13 -26.18 3.15 -11.90
CA SER A 13 -25.32 2.09 -11.37
C SER A 13 -24.03 1.93 -12.15
N ALA A 14 -24.10 2.01 -13.47
CA ALA A 14 -22.93 1.87 -14.33
C ALA A 14 -21.93 2.99 -14.08
N VAL A 15 -22.37 4.22 -13.89
CA VAL A 15 -21.50 5.36 -13.62
C VAL A 15 -20.79 5.21 -12.26
N SER A 16 -21.51 4.76 -11.24
CA SER A 16 -20.95 4.57 -9.91
C SER A 16 -19.81 3.56 -9.89
N ALA A 17 -19.91 2.50 -10.68
CA ALA A 17 -18.90 1.45 -10.72
C ALA A 17 -17.55 1.95 -11.25
N GLN A 18 -17.53 3.04 -12.02
CA GLN A 18 -16.31 3.59 -12.62
C GLN A 18 -15.58 4.56 -11.72
N THR A 19 -16.15 4.93 -10.59
CA THR A 19 -15.58 5.96 -9.72
C THR A 19 -15.21 5.41 -8.34
N LEU A 20 -14.64 4.20 -8.33
CA LEU A 20 -14.21 3.59 -7.07
C LEU A 20 -13.04 4.40 -6.48
N PRO A 21 -13.08 4.69 -5.17
CA PRO A 21 -12.00 5.44 -4.54
C PRO A 21 -10.71 4.63 -4.47
N THR A 22 -9.57 5.31 -4.58
CA THR A 22 -8.26 4.72 -4.39
C THR A 22 -7.75 5.15 -3.03
N HIS A 23 -7.36 4.18 -2.20
CA HIS A 23 -6.80 4.45 -0.88
C HIS A 23 -5.29 4.52 -0.98
N ARG A 24 -4.71 5.53 -0.36
CA ARG A 24 -3.27 5.73 -0.31
C ARG A 24 -2.81 5.79 1.13
N ILE A 25 -1.60 5.29 1.37
CA ILE A 25 -0.99 5.33 2.70
C ILE A 25 -0.22 6.64 2.83
N PRO A 26 -0.50 7.48 3.85
CA PRO A 26 0.32 8.66 4.10
C PRO A 26 1.77 8.28 4.40
N ALA A 27 2.72 9.13 3.99
CA ALA A 27 4.14 8.88 4.20
C ALA A 27 4.49 8.66 5.67
N ALA A 28 3.87 9.41 6.57
CA ALA A 28 4.11 9.25 8.01
C ALA A 28 3.71 7.86 8.50
N LEU A 29 2.57 7.35 8.03
CA LEU A 29 2.11 6.03 8.42
C LEU A 29 2.98 4.93 7.79
N ALA A 30 3.39 5.10 6.55
CA ALA A 30 4.28 4.16 5.88
C ALA A 30 5.63 4.07 6.60
N THR A 31 6.17 5.19 7.04
CA THR A 31 7.42 5.25 7.81
C THR A 31 7.28 4.52 9.15
N GLU A 32 6.17 4.76 9.83
CA GLU A 32 5.88 4.08 11.11
C GLU A 32 5.78 2.57 10.90
N ALA A 33 5.06 2.14 9.88
CA ALA A 33 4.90 0.72 9.57
C ALA A 33 6.25 0.05 9.24
N ALA A 34 7.08 0.70 8.45
CA ALA A 34 8.40 0.17 8.11
C ALA A 34 9.30 0.05 9.34
N SER A 35 9.29 1.06 10.21
CA SER A 35 10.08 1.04 11.44
C SER A 35 9.61 -0.06 12.40
N GLU A 36 8.32 -0.23 12.54
CA GLU A 36 7.75 -1.30 13.37
C GLU A 36 8.10 -2.69 12.84
N ALA A 37 8.06 -2.86 11.53
CA ALA A 37 8.42 -4.13 10.93
C ALA A 37 9.90 -4.48 11.17
N VAL A 38 10.78 -3.50 11.02
CA VAL A 38 12.21 -3.68 11.31
C VAL A 38 12.43 -4.05 12.77
N ALA A 39 11.76 -3.35 13.68
CA ALA A 39 11.88 -3.61 15.12
C ALA A 39 11.35 -4.99 15.49
N SER A 40 10.25 -5.41 14.89
CA SER A 40 9.65 -6.72 15.13
C SER A 40 10.57 -7.84 14.64
N CYS A 41 11.18 -7.70 13.48
CA CYS A 41 12.15 -8.68 12.97
C CYS A 41 13.37 -8.75 13.88
N ALA A 42 13.85 -7.61 14.39
CA ALA A 42 15.01 -7.57 15.26
C ALA A 42 14.76 -8.34 16.55
N LYS A 43 13.55 -8.28 17.10
CA LYS A 43 13.18 -9.05 18.30
C LYS A 43 13.28 -10.56 18.06
N GLY A 44 13.03 -11.00 16.84
CA GLY A 44 13.17 -12.40 16.46
C GLY A 44 14.58 -12.82 16.06
N GLY A 45 15.54 -11.91 16.12
CA GLY A 45 16.93 -12.17 15.76
C GLY A 45 17.25 -11.95 14.29
N TYR A 46 16.38 -11.27 13.54
CA TYR A 46 16.57 -11.01 12.11
C TYR A 46 16.86 -9.55 11.86
N THR A 47 17.83 -9.28 10.97
CA THR A 47 18.13 -7.93 10.51
C THR A 47 17.65 -7.79 9.07
N GLU A 48 16.65 -6.94 8.88
CA GLU A 48 15.96 -6.83 7.61
C GLU A 48 15.87 -5.38 7.13
N THR A 49 15.65 -5.22 5.85
CA THR A 49 15.25 -3.94 5.24
C THR A 49 13.79 -4.05 4.83
N VAL A 50 13.00 -3.04 5.18
CA VAL A 50 11.58 -2.99 4.85
C VAL A 50 11.33 -1.82 3.92
N VAL A 51 10.63 -2.09 2.83
CA VAL A 51 10.22 -1.07 1.86
C VAL A 51 8.70 -1.09 1.78
N VAL A 52 8.10 0.09 1.91
CA VAL A 52 6.66 0.27 1.72
C VAL A 52 6.47 0.94 0.37
N VAL A 53 5.69 0.32 -0.49
CA VAL A 53 5.42 0.83 -1.84
C VAL A 53 3.93 1.13 -2.00
N ASP A 54 3.61 1.99 -2.94
CA ASP A 54 2.22 2.26 -3.32
C ASP A 54 1.71 1.23 -4.33
N ALA A 55 0.48 1.44 -4.80
CA ALA A 55 -0.15 0.53 -5.75
C ALA A 55 0.58 0.43 -7.10
N ASP A 56 1.37 1.44 -7.42
CA ASP A 56 2.16 1.46 -8.66
C ASP A 56 3.58 0.90 -8.46
N GLY A 57 3.90 0.45 -7.27
CA GLY A 57 5.21 -0.07 -6.94
C GLY A 57 6.25 0.99 -6.59
N ALA A 58 5.84 2.25 -6.48
CA ALA A 58 6.77 3.32 -6.13
C ALA A 58 7.01 3.35 -4.62
N THR A 59 8.26 3.55 -4.23
CA THR A 59 8.65 3.56 -2.82
C THR A 59 8.08 4.77 -2.10
N ILE A 60 7.39 4.51 -0.98
CA ILE A 60 6.94 5.55 -0.06
C ILE A 60 7.94 5.71 1.08
N ALA A 61 8.40 4.61 1.65
CA ALA A 61 9.33 4.61 2.77
C ALA A 61 10.23 3.39 2.70
N ALA A 62 11.47 3.55 3.14
CA ALA A 62 12.42 2.45 3.22
C ALA A 62 13.23 2.59 4.51
N VAL A 63 13.34 1.51 5.28
CA VAL A 63 14.13 1.48 6.52
C VAL A 63 15.02 0.26 6.49
N ARG A 64 16.32 0.49 6.54
CA ARG A 64 17.29 -0.58 6.67
C ARG A 64 17.58 -0.79 8.16
N GLY A 65 17.35 -2.01 8.63
CA GLY A 65 17.61 -2.36 10.03
C GLY A 65 19.09 -2.26 10.35
N ASP A 66 19.41 -2.02 11.63
CA ASP A 66 20.79 -1.93 12.09
C ASP A 66 21.51 -3.24 11.81
N GLY A 67 22.63 -3.15 11.08
CA GLY A 67 23.42 -4.31 10.73
C GLY A 67 22.95 -5.09 9.52
N ALA A 68 21.83 -4.72 8.90
CA ALA A 68 21.38 -5.37 7.67
C ALA A 68 22.35 -5.05 6.54
N GLY A 69 22.64 -6.06 5.71
CA GLY A 69 23.55 -5.89 4.59
C GLY A 69 23.03 -4.91 3.55
N ILE A 70 23.93 -4.24 2.85
CA ILE A 70 23.54 -3.24 1.84
C ILE A 70 22.69 -3.83 0.72
N HIS A 71 22.88 -5.09 0.39
CA HIS A 71 22.11 -5.79 -0.65
C HIS A 71 20.62 -5.93 -0.30
N THR A 72 20.26 -5.81 0.99
CA THR A 72 18.85 -5.93 1.42
C THR A 72 17.99 -4.80 0.90
N LEU A 73 18.56 -3.64 0.56
CA LEU A 73 17.81 -2.55 -0.07
C LEU A 73 17.27 -2.97 -1.44
N ASP A 74 18.08 -3.66 -2.23
CA ASP A 74 17.66 -4.14 -3.54
C ASP A 74 16.68 -5.30 -3.44
N SER A 75 16.98 -6.28 -2.57
CA SER A 75 16.09 -7.45 -2.44
C SER A 75 14.74 -7.11 -1.85
N ALA A 76 14.63 -6.07 -1.04
CA ALA A 76 13.33 -5.61 -0.52
C ALA A 76 12.44 -5.02 -1.61
N HIS A 77 13.01 -4.52 -2.69
CA HIS A 77 12.28 -3.98 -3.84
C HIS A 77 11.85 -5.07 -4.82
N ASP A 78 12.59 -6.14 -4.94
CA ASP A 78 12.38 -7.21 -5.92
C ASP A 78 11.51 -8.33 -5.36
#